data_148028e5f1be67a28e3a9aa1a25b9944
#
_entry.id   148028e5f1be67a28e3a9aa1a25b9944
#
_cell.length_a   1.000
_cell.length_b   1.000
_cell.length_c   1.000
_cell.angle_alpha   90.00
_cell.angle_beta   90.00
_cell.angle_gamma   90.00
#
_symmetry.space_group_name_H-M   'P 1'
#
loop_
_entity.id
_entity.type
_entity.pdbx_description
1 polymer ?
#
loop_
_entity_poly.entity_id
_entity_poly.type
_entity_poly.pdbx_seq_one_letter_code
_entity_poly.pdbx_strand_id
1 'polypeptide(L)'
;MPQDRSSPPNPRLPLPVQPTQLPLWHERVRGLPNPIARSSLFTVGNQNEPRSFYREHRTIQTLAGWVLTVRGEELRQDDEDVFLQLIHLARCQPLGEAVSFTAYSFLKELGWKRSVEGYNRLKASFDRLQFTSIRLSSDTTSGDGFYLYQGALVRKFMGKSADSDEPKSKWTVWLEPEIIKLFGPSAYTQVWWEQRLRLRSALAKYLHSYFSTHEAPYPLKVETLKGLTGSRAARLTDFRKALRVALQQLVAEGFLDAWTIDGADIVHVTRSTRGKAAKVLPAG
;
A
#
# COMPACT_ATOMS: atom_id res chain seq x y z
N MET A 1 -63.19 27.08 -9.14
CA MET A 1 -61.76 27.06 -8.89
C MET A 1 -61.39 25.90 -7.98
N PRO A 2 -60.72 24.85 -8.47
CA PRO A 2 -60.25 23.77 -7.61
C PRO A 2 -58.85 24.12 -7.04
N GLN A 3 -58.70 23.95 -5.74
CA GLN A 3 -57.45 24.15 -5.01
C GLN A 3 -56.52 22.98 -5.30
N ASP A 4 -55.33 23.32 -5.81
CA ASP A 4 -54.21 22.44 -5.98
C ASP A 4 -53.64 22.04 -4.61
N ARG A 5 -53.81 20.79 -4.19
CA ARG A 5 -53.18 20.19 -3.01
C ARG A 5 -51.85 19.57 -3.45
N SER A 6 -50.80 20.38 -3.44
CA SER A 6 -49.43 19.84 -3.56
C SER A 6 -49.09 18.95 -2.37
N SER A 7 -48.94 17.68 -2.61
CA SER A 7 -48.46 16.71 -1.62
C SER A 7 -47.06 17.10 -1.14
N PRO A 8 -46.78 16.96 0.19
CA PRO A 8 -45.46 17.26 0.69
C PRO A 8 -44.40 16.30 0.07
N PRO A 9 -43.16 16.76 -0.14
CA PRO A 9 -42.11 15.95 -0.71
C PRO A 9 -41.83 14.73 0.20
N ASN A 10 -41.84 13.58 -0.41
CA ASN A 10 -41.53 12.28 0.23
C ASN A 10 -40.18 12.39 0.98
N PRO A 11 -40.10 12.04 2.29
CA PRO A 11 -38.82 12.06 2.99
C PRO A 11 -37.88 11.09 2.28
N ARG A 12 -36.77 11.63 1.77
CA ARG A 12 -35.71 10.82 1.15
C ARG A 12 -35.26 9.78 2.16
N LEU A 13 -35.45 8.50 1.83
CA LEU A 13 -34.87 7.40 2.60
C LEU A 13 -33.41 7.71 2.86
N PRO A 14 -32.91 7.51 4.08
CA PRO A 14 -31.50 7.70 4.37
C PRO A 14 -30.70 6.80 3.43
N LEU A 15 -29.71 7.37 2.76
CA LEU A 15 -28.80 6.61 1.93
C LEU A 15 -28.20 5.49 2.77
N PRO A 16 -28.02 4.27 2.22
CA PRO A 16 -27.43 3.18 2.96
C PRO A 16 -26.08 3.63 3.51
N VAL A 17 -25.92 3.53 4.82
CA VAL A 17 -24.66 3.85 5.52
C VAL A 17 -23.59 2.93 4.93
N GLN A 18 -22.63 3.49 4.22
CA GLN A 18 -21.52 2.72 3.68
C GLN A 18 -20.72 2.13 4.85
N PRO A 19 -20.24 0.89 4.71
CA PRO A 19 -19.44 0.29 5.77
C PRO A 19 -18.24 1.19 6.06
N THR A 20 -18.10 1.57 7.32
CA THR A 20 -17.01 2.44 7.80
C THR A 20 -15.84 1.66 8.35
N GLN A 21 -15.90 0.33 8.33
CA GLN A 21 -14.88 -0.56 8.85
C GLN A 21 -14.20 -1.34 7.74
N LEU A 22 -12.88 -1.47 7.82
CA LEU A 22 -12.09 -2.29 6.90
C LEU A 22 -12.46 -3.77 7.06
N PRO A 23 -12.28 -4.59 6.00
CA PRO A 23 -12.40 -6.02 6.12
C PRO A 23 -11.47 -6.57 7.22
N LEU A 24 -11.94 -7.54 7.97
CA LEU A 24 -11.10 -8.24 8.95
C LEU A 24 -10.24 -9.29 8.24
N TRP A 25 -8.96 -9.31 8.56
CA TRP A 25 -8.01 -10.34 8.15
C TRP A 25 -7.16 -10.79 9.32
N HIS A 26 -6.54 -11.94 9.15
CA HIS A 26 -5.74 -12.58 10.19
C HIS A 26 -4.50 -11.75 10.59
N GLU A 27 -4.05 -11.90 11.85
CA GLU A 27 -2.89 -11.16 12.40
C GLU A 27 -1.58 -11.33 11.61
N ARG A 28 -1.39 -12.47 10.93
CA ARG A 28 -0.19 -12.77 10.15
C ARG A 28 -0.13 -12.09 8.79
N VAL A 29 -1.20 -11.42 8.37
CA VAL A 29 -1.25 -10.77 7.06
C VAL A 29 -1.59 -9.29 7.18
N ARG A 30 -1.31 -8.54 6.12
CA ARG A 30 -1.66 -7.12 5.96
C ARG A 30 -2.46 -6.93 4.67
N GLY A 31 -3.57 -6.21 4.77
CA GLY A 31 -4.37 -5.85 3.59
C GLY A 31 -3.70 -4.74 2.78
N LEU A 32 -3.59 -4.91 1.47
CA LEU A 32 -3.03 -3.93 0.55
C LEU A 32 -3.96 -3.78 -0.66
N PRO A 33 -4.44 -2.56 -0.99
CA PRO A 33 -5.24 -2.34 -2.18
C PRO A 33 -4.51 -2.74 -3.45
N ASN A 34 -5.18 -3.50 -4.34
CA ASN A 34 -4.58 -4.00 -5.58
C ASN A 34 -4.08 -2.88 -6.51
N PRO A 35 -4.80 -1.74 -6.71
CA PRO A 35 -4.28 -0.65 -7.51
C PRO A 35 -2.97 -0.06 -6.97
N ILE A 36 -2.80 -0.03 -5.65
CA ILE A 36 -1.56 0.42 -4.99
C ILE A 36 -0.45 -0.61 -5.21
N ALA A 37 -0.71 -1.89 -4.92
CA ALA A 37 0.26 -2.98 -5.07
C ALA A 37 0.78 -3.14 -6.51
N ARG A 38 -0.03 -2.75 -7.51
CA ARG A 38 0.26 -2.85 -8.95
C ARG A 38 0.72 -1.53 -9.57
N SER A 39 1.22 -0.61 -8.77
CA SER A 39 1.65 0.72 -9.20
C SER A 39 3.03 1.08 -8.66
N SER A 40 3.62 2.14 -9.19
CA SER A 40 4.86 2.73 -8.67
C SER A 40 4.61 3.77 -7.57
N LEU A 41 3.53 3.66 -6.78
CA LEU A 41 3.28 4.58 -5.67
C LEU A 41 4.36 4.45 -4.59
N PHE A 42 4.66 3.22 -4.18
CA PHE A 42 5.74 2.92 -3.24
C PHE A 42 6.96 2.39 -4.00
N THR A 43 7.85 3.30 -4.39
CA THR A 43 9.00 2.97 -5.23
C THR A 43 10.06 2.11 -4.52
N VAL A 44 10.95 1.52 -5.32
CA VAL A 44 12.10 0.75 -4.83
C VAL A 44 13.37 1.60 -4.69
N GLY A 45 13.22 2.93 -4.55
CA GLY A 45 14.36 3.84 -4.41
C GLY A 45 15.28 3.45 -3.26
N ASN A 46 16.57 3.68 -3.43
CA ASN A 46 17.57 3.41 -2.40
C ASN A 46 17.42 4.39 -1.23
N GLN A 47 17.59 3.91 0.00
CA GLN A 47 17.50 4.74 1.20
C GLN A 47 18.55 5.86 1.24
N ASN A 48 19.71 5.65 0.60
CA ASN A 48 20.81 6.62 0.54
C ASN A 48 20.65 7.67 -0.57
N GLU A 49 19.64 7.52 -1.44
CA GLU A 49 19.36 8.49 -2.50
C GLU A 49 18.32 9.51 -2.02
N PRO A 50 18.46 10.80 -2.41
CA PRO A 50 17.42 11.79 -2.15
C PRO A 50 16.08 11.34 -2.73
N ARG A 51 14.99 11.61 -2.00
CA ARG A 51 13.63 11.37 -2.50
C ARG A 51 13.28 12.45 -3.53
N SER A 52 12.53 12.07 -4.56
CA SER A 52 11.92 13.04 -5.46
C SER A 52 10.80 13.80 -4.77
N PHE A 53 10.62 15.05 -5.16
CA PHE A 53 9.47 15.85 -4.74
C PHE A 53 8.69 16.32 -5.97
N TYR A 54 7.41 15.91 -6.09
CA TYR A 54 6.53 16.25 -7.20
C TYR A 54 5.67 17.45 -6.80
N ARG A 55 5.95 18.63 -7.38
CA ARG A 55 5.20 19.87 -7.09
C ARG A 55 3.79 19.83 -7.66
N GLU A 56 3.61 19.17 -8.81
CA GLU A 56 2.33 18.96 -9.48
C GLU A 56 1.94 17.49 -9.47
N HIS A 57 0.66 17.17 -9.70
CA HIS A 57 0.21 15.80 -9.85
C HIS A 57 0.86 15.16 -11.07
N ARG A 58 1.68 14.16 -10.83
CA ARG A 58 2.38 13.38 -11.85
C ARG A 58 1.73 12.00 -11.98
N THR A 59 1.38 11.61 -13.20
CA THR A 59 0.97 10.24 -13.49
C THR A 59 2.14 9.29 -13.24
N ILE A 60 1.87 8.23 -12.48
CA ILE A 60 2.82 7.16 -12.20
C ILE A 60 2.39 5.88 -12.91
N GLN A 61 3.34 4.95 -13.11
CA GLN A 61 3.04 3.72 -13.81
C GLN A 61 2.14 2.82 -12.98
N THR A 62 1.08 2.33 -13.64
CA THR A 62 0.14 1.33 -13.12
C THR A 62 -0.05 0.23 -14.15
N LEU A 63 -0.68 -0.88 -13.78
CA LEU A 63 -1.20 -1.83 -14.76
C LEU A 63 -2.52 -1.30 -15.35
N ALA A 64 -2.87 -1.82 -16.55
CA ALA A 64 -4.05 -1.45 -17.30
C ALA A 64 -5.33 -1.38 -16.45
N GLY A 65 -6.18 -0.42 -16.73
CA GLY A 65 -7.46 -0.20 -16.08
C GLY A 65 -7.43 0.84 -14.95
N TRP A 66 -6.25 1.39 -14.58
CA TRP A 66 -6.12 2.38 -13.52
C TRP A 66 -5.21 3.54 -13.93
N VAL A 67 -5.61 4.75 -13.55
CA VAL A 67 -4.79 5.95 -13.60
C VAL A 67 -4.52 6.41 -12.17
N LEU A 68 -3.26 6.52 -11.79
CA LEU A 68 -2.83 7.00 -10.49
C LEU A 68 -1.87 8.16 -10.65
N THR A 69 -2.19 9.27 -9.97
CA THR A 69 -1.32 10.44 -9.94
C THR A 69 -0.90 10.75 -8.52
N VAL A 70 0.30 11.28 -8.37
CA VAL A 70 0.90 11.61 -7.07
C VAL A 70 1.47 13.02 -7.08
N ARG A 71 1.30 13.74 -5.95
CA ARG A 71 1.91 15.03 -5.66
C ARG A 71 2.45 15.02 -4.23
N GLY A 72 3.69 15.41 -4.03
CA GLY A 72 4.35 15.41 -2.73
C GLY A 72 5.70 14.71 -2.79
N GLU A 73 6.19 14.26 -1.64
CA GLU A 73 7.44 13.50 -1.56
C GLU A 73 7.26 12.06 -2.01
N GLU A 74 8.26 11.51 -2.68
CA GLU A 74 8.29 10.12 -3.12
C GLU A 74 8.10 9.15 -1.96
N LEU A 75 7.08 8.29 -2.06
CA LEU A 75 6.87 7.18 -1.14
C LEU A 75 7.70 5.97 -1.57
N ARG A 76 8.29 5.27 -0.62
CA ARG A 76 9.13 4.08 -0.85
C ARG A 76 8.63 2.87 -0.06
N GLN A 77 9.28 1.73 -0.21
CA GLN A 77 8.89 0.46 0.40
C GLN A 77 8.89 0.48 1.94
N ASP A 78 9.66 1.36 2.57
CA ASP A 78 9.60 1.59 4.01
C ASP A 78 8.33 2.33 4.44
N ASP A 79 7.83 3.26 3.62
CA ASP A 79 6.54 3.91 3.85
C ASP A 79 5.36 2.94 3.60
N GLU A 80 5.51 2.00 2.64
CA GLU A 80 4.54 0.92 2.46
C GLU A 80 4.45 0.02 3.70
N ASP A 81 5.59 -0.34 4.32
CA ASP A 81 5.59 -1.10 5.56
C ASP A 81 4.82 -0.37 6.67
N VAL A 82 5.03 0.94 6.82
CA VAL A 82 4.30 1.79 7.79
C VAL A 82 2.81 1.83 7.47
N PHE A 83 2.44 2.04 6.20
CA PHE A 83 1.05 2.05 5.76
C PHE A 83 0.34 0.72 6.02
N LEU A 84 0.97 -0.40 5.65
CA LEU A 84 0.44 -1.74 5.87
C LEU A 84 0.17 -2.03 7.36
N GLN A 85 1.11 -1.67 8.23
CA GLN A 85 0.95 -1.85 9.67
C GLN A 85 -0.14 -0.93 10.25
N LEU A 86 -0.23 0.32 9.75
CA LEU A 86 -1.27 1.26 10.18
C LEU A 86 -2.69 0.76 9.79
N ILE A 87 -2.88 0.34 8.55
CA ILE A 87 -4.15 -0.23 8.06
C ILE A 87 -4.51 -1.49 8.86
N HIS A 88 -3.53 -2.30 9.22
CA HIS A 88 -3.76 -3.48 10.05
C HIS A 88 -4.29 -3.12 11.45
N LEU A 89 -3.74 -2.09 12.08
CA LEU A 89 -4.26 -1.61 13.37
C LEU A 89 -5.67 -1.00 13.22
N ALA A 90 -5.91 -0.28 12.13
CA ALA A 90 -7.17 0.40 11.87
C ALA A 90 -8.35 -0.56 11.56
N ARG A 91 -8.09 -1.80 11.14
CA ARG A 91 -9.16 -2.74 10.73
C ARG A 91 -10.12 -3.14 11.86
N CYS A 92 -9.71 -2.96 13.12
CA CYS A 92 -10.50 -3.36 14.29
C CYS A 92 -11.45 -2.26 14.79
N GLN A 93 -11.53 -1.11 14.11
CA GLN A 93 -12.37 0.01 14.50
C GLN A 93 -12.92 0.75 13.27
N PRO A 94 -13.99 1.56 13.42
CA PRO A 94 -14.49 2.39 12.32
C PRO A 94 -13.42 3.34 11.77
N LEU A 95 -13.35 3.48 10.44
CA LEU A 95 -12.47 4.45 9.79
C LEU A 95 -12.90 5.87 10.15
N GLY A 96 -11.92 6.77 10.27
CA GLY A 96 -12.13 8.14 10.74
C GLY A 96 -11.95 8.28 12.24
N GLU A 97 -12.02 7.20 13.00
CA GLU A 97 -11.64 7.18 14.42
C GLU A 97 -10.11 7.18 14.59
N ALA A 98 -9.69 7.52 15.80
CA ALA A 98 -8.29 7.63 16.16
C ALA A 98 -7.64 6.26 16.40
N VAL A 99 -6.70 5.87 15.56
CA VAL A 99 -5.85 4.70 15.78
C VAL A 99 -4.71 5.09 16.70
N SER A 100 -4.69 4.52 17.90
CA SER A 100 -3.68 4.83 18.91
C SER A 100 -2.76 3.64 19.17
N PHE A 101 -1.46 3.92 19.24
CA PHE A 101 -0.40 2.93 19.50
C PHE A 101 0.78 3.59 20.20
N THR A 102 1.71 2.80 20.72
CA THR A 102 3.01 3.32 21.15
C THR A 102 4.00 3.23 19.97
N ALA A 103 4.85 4.25 19.81
CA ALA A 103 5.88 4.20 18.77
C ALA A 103 6.81 2.98 18.97
N TYR A 104 7.06 2.60 20.21
CA TYR A 104 7.81 1.39 20.56
C TYR A 104 7.19 0.11 19.98
N SER A 105 5.89 -0.11 20.21
CA SER A 105 5.20 -1.30 19.69
C SER A 105 5.16 -1.29 18.17
N PHE A 106 4.95 -0.13 17.56
CA PHE A 106 4.92 0.01 16.11
C PHE A 106 6.27 -0.32 15.46
N LEU A 107 7.38 0.22 16.01
CA LEU A 107 8.74 -0.10 15.55
C LEU A 107 9.06 -1.60 15.72
N LYS A 108 8.60 -2.22 16.82
CA LYS A 108 8.76 -3.65 17.05
C LYS A 108 8.08 -4.47 15.93
N GLU A 109 6.85 -4.12 15.58
CA GLU A 109 6.08 -4.80 14.52
C GLU A 109 6.69 -4.60 13.13
N LEU A 110 7.37 -3.45 12.88
CA LEU A 110 8.13 -3.20 11.65
C LEU A 110 9.51 -3.92 11.63
N GLY A 111 9.96 -4.47 12.75
CA GLY A 111 11.33 -4.99 12.87
C GLY A 111 12.39 -3.88 12.83
N TRP A 112 12.03 -2.61 13.11
CA TRP A 112 12.96 -1.49 13.08
C TRP A 112 13.64 -1.30 14.43
N LYS A 113 14.88 -0.75 14.40
CA LYS A 113 15.59 -0.42 15.64
C LYS A 113 14.81 0.62 16.46
N ARG A 114 14.73 0.38 17.75
CA ARG A 114 14.08 1.26 18.74
C ARG A 114 15.10 2.27 19.25
N SER A 115 15.56 3.14 18.37
CA SER A 115 16.54 4.19 18.60
C SER A 115 15.96 5.52 18.15
N VAL A 116 16.61 6.64 18.49
CA VAL A 116 16.21 7.98 18.05
C VAL A 116 16.02 8.04 16.52
N GLU A 117 16.95 7.42 15.77
CA GLU A 117 16.85 7.34 14.30
C GLU A 117 15.62 6.55 13.85
N GLY A 118 15.28 5.45 14.55
CA GLY A 118 14.09 4.65 14.29
C GLY A 118 12.79 5.44 14.49
N TYR A 119 12.71 6.19 15.60
CA TYR A 119 11.56 7.08 15.88
C TYR A 119 11.45 8.22 14.86
N ASN A 120 12.57 8.87 14.51
CA ASN A 120 12.59 9.93 13.51
C ASN A 120 12.20 9.40 12.12
N ARG A 121 12.69 8.22 11.74
CA ARG A 121 12.30 7.55 10.50
C ARG A 121 10.80 7.25 10.45
N LEU A 122 10.23 6.74 11.55
CA LEU A 122 8.81 6.45 11.63
C LEU A 122 7.96 7.73 11.51
N LYS A 123 8.37 8.79 12.22
CA LYS A 123 7.71 10.11 12.13
C LYS A 123 7.76 10.64 10.70
N ALA A 124 8.93 10.64 10.05
CA ALA A 124 9.09 11.08 8.68
C ALA A 124 8.23 10.27 7.69
N SER A 125 8.02 8.96 7.94
CA SER A 125 7.09 8.15 7.14
C SER A 125 5.64 8.61 7.32
N PHE A 126 5.18 8.89 8.54
CA PHE A 126 3.84 9.43 8.75
C PHE A 126 3.67 10.80 8.10
N ASP A 127 4.68 11.68 8.21
CA ASP A 127 4.65 12.99 7.54
C ASP A 127 4.49 12.82 6.01
N ARG A 128 5.27 11.92 5.37
CA ARG A 128 5.11 11.65 3.93
C ARG A 128 3.74 11.08 3.59
N LEU A 129 3.23 10.13 4.34
CA LEU A 129 1.90 9.54 4.11
C LEU A 129 0.76 10.57 4.28
N GLN A 130 0.97 11.60 5.13
CA GLN A 130 0.03 12.68 5.37
C GLN A 130 0.11 13.78 4.31
N PHE A 131 1.30 14.11 3.82
CA PHE A 131 1.49 15.26 2.92
C PHE A 131 1.59 14.88 1.44
N THR A 132 1.64 13.59 1.11
CA THR A 132 1.58 13.12 -0.27
C THR A 132 0.14 12.88 -0.68
N SER A 133 -0.32 13.70 -1.64
CA SER A 133 -1.65 13.58 -2.23
C SER A 133 -1.65 12.59 -3.38
N ILE A 134 -2.63 11.70 -3.40
CA ILE A 134 -2.85 10.73 -4.48
C ILE A 134 -4.24 10.92 -5.10
N ARG A 135 -4.38 10.62 -6.40
CA ARG A 135 -5.65 10.50 -7.11
C ARG A 135 -5.66 9.19 -7.85
N LEU A 136 -6.72 8.42 -7.65
CA LEU A 136 -6.95 7.13 -8.31
C LEU A 136 -8.26 7.18 -9.06
N SER A 137 -8.23 6.88 -10.36
CA SER A 137 -9.40 6.73 -11.21
C SER A 137 -9.29 5.45 -12.04
N SER A 138 -10.42 4.97 -12.56
CA SER A 138 -10.45 3.90 -13.56
C SER A 138 -10.26 4.51 -14.96
N ASP A 139 -9.56 3.81 -15.86
CA ASP A 139 -9.43 4.22 -17.26
C ASP A 139 -10.78 4.39 -17.98
N THR A 140 -11.81 3.63 -17.55
CA THR A 140 -13.15 3.70 -18.11
C THR A 140 -13.93 4.94 -17.72
N THR A 141 -13.50 5.65 -16.68
CA THR A 141 -14.15 6.87 -16.15
C THR A 141 -13.35 8.14 -16.42
N SER A 142 -12.26 8.06 -17.17
CA SER A 142 -11.35 9.18 -17.41
C SER A 142 -11.97 10.35 -18.20
N GLY A 143 -13.19 10.19 -18.76
CA GLY A 143 -13.94 11.29 -19.38
C GLY A 143 -14.72 12.19 -18.42
N ASP A 144 -15.11 11.68 -17.25
CA ASP A 144 -16.05 12.39 -16.34
C ASP A 144 -15.36 13.08 -15.15
N GLY A 145 -14.02 13.04 -15.05
CA GLY A 145 -13.25 13.65 -13.96
C GLY A 145 -13.52 13.06 -12.57
N PHE A 146 -14.14 11.87 -12.51
CA PHE A 146 -14.47 11.22 -11.24
C PHE A 146 -13.30 10.37 -10.74
N TYR A 147 -12.88 10.60 -9.49
CA TYR A 147 -11.87 9.80 -8.82
C TYR A 147 -12.51 8.79 -7.86
N LEU A 148 -12.07 7.53 -7.93
CA LEU A 148 -12.41 6.53 -6.92
C LEU A 148 -11.87 6.95 -5.55
N TYR A 149 -10.65 7.51 -5.53
CA TYR A 149 -10.02 8.06 -4.34
C TYR A 149 -9.21 9.31 -4.68
N GLN A 150 -9.35 10.34 -3.83
CA GLN A 150 -8.51 11.54 -3.87
C GLN A 150 -8.22 11.99 -2.44
N GLY A 151 -6.95 12.05 -2.07
CA GLY A 151 -6.55 12.45 -0.72
C GLY A 151 -5.14 11.98 -0.36
N ALA A 152 -4.80 12.10 0.90
CA ALA A 152 -3.58 11.52 1.48
C ALA A 152 -3.90 10.15 2.11
N LEU A 153 -2.92 9.28 2.25
CA LEU A 153 -3.13 7.98 2.91
C LEU A 153 -3.35 8.11 4.42
N VAL A 154 -2.82 9.17 5.01
CA VAL A 154 -3.01 9.54 6.42
C VAL A 154 -3.63 10.93 6.46
N ARG A 155 -4.77 11.09 7.12
CA ARG A 155 -5.45 12.38 7.27
C ARG A 155 -4.78 13.28 8.30
N LYS A 156 -4.42 12.71 9.45
CA LYS A 156 -3.82 13.43 10.57
C LYS A 156 -2.92 12.50 11.37
N PHE A 157 -1.80 13.04 11.81
CA PHE A 157 -0.86 12.37 12.70
C PHE A 157 -0.53 13.27 13.90
N MET A 158 -0.52 12.68 15.08
CA MET A 158 -0.09 13.31 16.32
C MET A 158 0.86 12.36 17.04
N GLY A 159 2.13 12.75 17.13
CA GLY A 159 3.16 12.03 17.86
C GLY A 159 4.04 12.99 18.63
N LYS A 160 4.53 12.57 19.79
CA LYS A 160 5.55 13.36 20.52
C LYS A 160 6.91 13.23 19.84
N SER A 161 7.74 14.27 19.98
CA SER A 161 9.14 14.24 19.53
C SER A 161 9.94 13.19 20.28
N ALA A 162 11.03 12.70 19.66
CA ALA A 162 11.95 11.73 20.26
C ALA A 162 12.69 12.24 21.51
N ASP A 163 12.66 13.56 21.75
CA ASP A 163 13.28 14.18 22.92
C ASP A 163 12.55 13.93 24.25
N SER A 164 11.36 13.34 24.22
CA SER A 164 10.72 12.86 25.44
C SER A 164 11.17 11.42 25.69
N ASP A 165 11.98 11.20 26.72
CA ASP A 165 12.47 9.90 27.22
C ASP A 165 11.36 8.91 27.66
N GLU A 166 10.13 9.11 27.22
CA GLU A 166 9.02 8.20 27.50
C GLU A 166 8.80 7.20 26.35
N PRO A 167 9.31 5.96 26.48
CA PRO A 167 9.04 4.86 25.52
C PRO A 167 7.54 4.55 25.36
N LYS A 168 6.71 5.09 26.28
CA LYS A 168 5.26 4.88 26.35
C LYS A 168 4.44 6.01 25.71
N SER A 169 5.07 6.99 25.03
CA SER A 169 4.32 8.07 24.40
C SER A 169 3.33 7.51 23.37
N LYS A 170 2.05 7.80 23.57
CA LYS A 170 0.95 7.39 22.71
C LYS A 170 0.95 8.24 21.46
N TRP A 171 1.11 7.61 20.31
CA TRP A 171 0.93 8.22 18.99
C TRP A 171 -0.48 7.95 18.49
N THR A 172 -1.03 8.89 17.78
CA THR A 172 -2.41 8.81 17.30
C THR A 172 -2.45 9.22 15.82
N VAL A 173 -3.11 8.40 15.01
CA VAL A 173 -3.27 8.59 13.57
C VAL A 173 -4.73 8.49 13.20
N TRP A 174 -5.17 9.30 12.25
CA TRP A 174 -6.49 9.24 11.62
C TRP A 174 -6.30 8.94 10.13
N LEU A 175 -6.99 7.93 9.65
CA LEU A 175 -7.09 7.63 8.21
C LEU A 175 -8.22 8.42 7.57
N GLU A 176 -8.13 8.64 6.25
CA GLU A 176 -9.29 9.13 5.50
C GLU A 176 -10.36 8.04 5.45
N PRO A 177 -11.64 8.35 5.81
CA PRO A 177 -12.72 7.36 5.75
C PRO A 177 -12.90 6.76 4.36
N GLU A 178 -12.68 7.55 3.31
CA GLU A 178 -12.80 7.15 1.91
C GLU A 178 -11.82 6.06 1.50
N ILE A 179 -10.79 5.79 2.29
CA ILE A 179 -9.81 4.72 2.03
C ILE A 179 -10.51 3.35 1.95
N ILE A 180 -11.70 3.20 2.57
CA ILE A 180 -12.54 2.00 2.51
C ILE A 180 -12.87 1.60 1.05
N LYS A 181 -12.99 2.57 0.14
CA LYS A 181 -13.30 2.36 -1.27
C LYS A 181 -12.22 1.54 -1.98
N LEU A 182 -11.00 1.54 -1.44
CA LEU A 182 -9.88 0.76 -1.95
C LEU A 182 -9.89 -0.72 -1.49
N PHE A 183 -10.78 -1.06 -0.53
CA PHE A 183 -10.86 -2.38 0.10
C PHE A 183 -12.17 -3.12 -0.21
N GLY A 184 -12.80 -2.81 -1.33
CA GLY A 184 -13.98 -3.55 -1.80
C GLY A 184 -13.70 -5.03 -2.09
N PRO A 185 -14.75 -5.82 -2.38
CA PRO A 185 -14.60 -7.23 -2.74
C PRO A 185 -13.59 -7.42 -3.87
N SER A 186 -12.61 -8.29 -3.70
CA SER A 186 -11.52 -8.55 -4.65
C SER A 186 -10.63 -7.34 -4.99
N ALA A 187 -10.81 -6.18 -4.33
CA ALA A 187 -10.04 -4.97 -4.60
C ALA A 187 -8.72 -4.90 -3.82
N TYR A 188 -8.49 -5.79 -2.86
CA TYR A 188 -7.27 -5.84 -2.07
C TYR A 188 -6.69 -7.25 -1.98
N THR A 189 -5.43 -7.34 -1.65
CA THR A 189 -4.70 -8.60 -1.40
C THR A 189 -4.19 -8.67 0.02
N GLN A 190 -3.91 -9.88 0.49
CA GLN A 190 -3.30 -10.14 1.79
C GLN A 190 -1.83 -10.45 1.61
N VAL A 191 -0.98 -9.64 2.23
CA VAL A 191 0.49 -9.76 2.20
C VAL A 191 0.96 -10.46 3.47
N TRP A 192 1.68 -11.56 3.35
CA TRP A 192 2.28 -12.27 4.49
C TRP A 192 3.32 -11.42 5.19
N TRP A 193 3.02 -11.00 6.44
CA TRP A 193 3.79 -9.96 7.13
C TRP A 193 5.20 -10.42 7.51
N GLU A 194 5.33 -11.55 8.19
CA GLU A 194 6.63 -12.06 8.59
C GLU A 194 7.54 -12.34 7.39
N GLN A 195 6.98 -12.89 6.30
CA GLN A 195 7.72 -13.14 5.07
C GLN A 195 8.22 -11.83 4.45
N ARG A 196 7.35 -10.79 4.39
CA ARG A 196 7.73 -9.46 3.92
C ARG A 196 8.85 -8.82 4.75
N LEU A 197 8.80 -8.94 6.08
CA LEU A 197 9.82 -8.38 6.98
C LEU A 197 11.19 -9.04 6.82
N ARG A 198 11.26 -10.31 6.44
CA ARG A 198 12.53 -11.00 6.17
C ARG A 198 13.17 -10.60 4.83
N LEU A 199 12.40 -10.01 3.90
CA LEU A 199 12.93 -9.50 2.64
C LEU A 199 13.81 -8.26 2.87
N ARG A 200 15.07 -8.32 2.40
CA ARG A 200 16.07 -7.27 2.65
C ARG A 200 16.04 -6.16 1.61
N SER A 201 15.75 -6.48 0.34
CA SER A 201 15.73 -5.48 -0.73
C SER A 201 14.35 -4.88 -0.93
N ALA A 202 14.29 -3.57 -1.18
CA ALA A 202 13.05 -2.88 -1.54
C ALA A 202 12.39 -3.51 -2.78
N LEU A 203 13.19 -3.94 -3.75
CA LEU A 203 12.68 -4.61 -4.94
C LEU A 203 12.01 -5.95 -4.61
N ALA A 204 12.58 -6.75 -3.70
CA ALA A 204 11.95 -7.99 -3.27
C ALA A 204 10.62 -7.74 -2.52
N LYS A 205 10.56 -6.71 -1.68
CA LYS A 205 9.32 -6.30 -1.00
C LYS A 205 8.25 -5.86 -1.99
N TYR A 206 8.62 -5.06 -2.99
CA TYR A 206 7.70 -4.66 -4.05
C TYR A 206 7.14 -5.88 -4.80
N LEU A 207 8.02 -6.75 -5.26
CA LEU A 207 7.63 -7.97 -5.99
C LEU A 207 6.77 -8.90 -5.14
N HIS A 208 7.04 -8.99 -3.85
CA HIS A 208 6.21 -9.75 -2.90
C HIS A 208 4.78 -9.19 -2.86
N SER A 209 4.60 -7.87 -2.70
CA SER A 209 3.30 -7.21 -2.74
C SER A 209 2.62 -7.40 -4.09
N TYR A 210 3.33 -7.15 -5.18
CA TYR A 210 2.82 -7.26 -6.54
C TYR A 210 2.34 -8.70 -6.86
N PHE A 211 3.18 -9.70 -6.68
CA PHE A 211 2.82 -11.09 -6.97
C PHE A 211 1.77 -11.65 -5.98
N SER A 212 1.61 -11.05 -4.79
CA SER A 212 0.52 -11.41 -3.89
C SER A 212 -0.85 -11.09 -4.47
N THR A 213 -0.96 -10.13 -5.40
CA THR A 213 -2.22 -9.77 -6.06
C THR A 213 -2.69 -10.76 -7.11
N HIS A 214 -1.89 -11.76 -7.46
CA HIS A 214 -2.19 -12.75 -8.49
C HIS A 214 -2.06 -14.16 -7.93
N GLU A 215 -3.01 -14.99 -8.23
CA GLU A 215 -2.92 -16.42 -7.91
C GLU A 215 -1.91 -17.14 -8.80
N ALA A 216 -1.97 -16.84 -10.10
CA ALA A 216 -1.02 -17.24 -11.12
C ALA A 216 -0.51 -15.97 -11.83
N PRO A 217 0.67 -15.43 -11.44
CA PRO A 217 1.19 -14.22 -12.05
C PRO A 217 1.45 -14.38 -13.55
N TYR A 218 0.98 -13.42 -14.34
CA TYR A 218 1.30 -13.37 -15.77
C TYR A 218 2.78 -13.01 -15.98
N PRO A 219 3.42 -13.59 -17.02
CA PRO A 219 4.77 -13.19 -17.40
C PRO A 219 4.84 -11.70 -17.76
N LEU A 220 5.89 -11.01 -17.31
CA LEU A 220 6.10 -9.58 -17.58
C LEU A 220 7.51 -9.33 -18.11
N LYS A 221 7.62 -8.37 -19.03
CA LYS A 221 8.92 -7.88 -19.48
C LYS A 221 9.68 -7.24 -18.31
N VAL A 222 11.00 -7.42 -18.28
CA VAL A 222 11.89 -6.77 -17.31
C VAL A 222 11.72 -5.26 -17.31
N GLU A 223 11.55 -4.64 -18.50
CA GLU A 223 11.31 -3.22 -18.65
C GLU A 223 9.99 -2.77 -18.00
N THR A 224 8.92 -3.54 -18.16
CA THR A 224 7.62 -3.29 -17.50
C THR A 224 7.77 -3.31 -15.98
N LEU A 225 8.46 -4.31 -15.44
CA LEU A 225 8.76 -4.39 -14.01
C LEU A 225 9.60 -3.21 -13.52
N LYS A 226 10.60 -2.78 -14.31
CA LYS A 226 11.40 -1.59 -13.99
C LYS A 226 10.51 -0.36 -13.82
N GLY A 227 9.57 -0.14 -14.73
CA GLY A 227 8.63 0.98 -14.66
C GLY A 227 7.69 0.87 -13.45
N LEU A 228 7.03 -0.29 -13.26
CA LEU A 228 6.10 -0.54 -12.15
C LEU A 228 6.74 -0.39 -10.77
N THR A 229 8.04 -0.72 -10.65
CA THR A 229 8.78 -0.56 -9.40
C THR A 229 9.25 0.88 -9.13
N GLY A 230 9.12 1.78 -10.12
CA GLY A 230 9.69 3.13 -10.04
C GLY A 230 11.22 3.14 -9.92
N SER A 231 11.88 2.08 -10.41
CA SER A 231 13.34 1.95 -10.32
C SER A 231 14.05 3.02 -11.14
N ARG A 232 15.04 3.68 -10.54
CA ARG A 232 15.91 4.69 -11.18
C ARG A 232 17.18 4.11 -11.78
N ALA A 233 17.33 2.79 -11.88
CA ALA A 233 18.49 2.17 -12.52
C ALA A 233 18.69 2.75 -13.93
N ALA A 234 19.86 3.33 -14.20
CA ALA A 234 20.12 3.99 -15.48
C ALA A 234 20.06 2.99 -16.64
N ARG A 235 20.61 1.80 -16.45
CA ARG A 235 20.65 0.73 -17.46
C ARG A 235 19.73 -0.42 -17.08
N LEU A 236 19.05 -1.01 -18.08
CA LEU A 236 18.21 -2.17 -17.89
C LEU A 236 19.01 -3.40 -17.38
N THR A 237 20.29 -3.49 -17.77
CA THR A 237 21.21 -4.53 -17.29
C THR A 237 21.41 -4.48 -15.77
N ASP A 238 21.48 -3.29 -15.18
CA ASP A 238 21.67 -3.12 -13.75
C ASP A 238 20.38 -3.46 -13.00
N PHE A 239 19.24 -3.04 -13.53
CA PHE A 239 17.94 -3.45 -13.00
C PHE A 239 17.77 -4.97 -13.06
N ARG A 240 18.14 -5.62 -14.17
CA ARG A 240 18.05 -7.07 -14.34
C ARG A 240 18.91 -7.84 -13.31
N LYS A 241 20.09 -7.32 -12.97
CA LYS A 241 20.92 -7.90 -11.89
C LYS A 241 20.22 -7.81 -10.55
N ALA A 242 19.68 -6.61 -10.19
CA ALA A 242 18.95 -6.42 -8.96
C ALA A 242 17.67 -7.29 -8.91
N LEU A 243 16.97 -7.42 -10.04
CA LEU A 243 15.77 -8.24 -10.17
C LEU A 243 16.05 -9.73 -9.88
N ARG A 244 17.14 -10.28 -10.44
CA ARG A 244 17.55 -11.68 -10.14
C ARG A 244 17.81 -11.90 -8.65
N VAL A 245 18.48 -10.95 -8.00
CA VAL A 245 18.73 -11.01 -6.55
C VAL A 245 17.41 -10.94 -5.76
N ALA A 246 16.49 -10.07 -6.16
CA ALA A 246 15.19 -9.95 -5.51
C ALA A 246 14.32 -11.20 -5.68
N LEU A 247 14.26 -11.77 -6.88
CA LEU A 247 13.55 -13.02 -7.17
C LEU A 247 14.13 -14.19 -6.38
N GLN A 248 15.47 -14.27 -6.26
CA GLN A 248 16.14 -15.30 -5.44
C GLN A 248 15.80 -15.16 -3.96
N GLN A 249 15.66 -13.93 -3.42
CA GLN A 249 15.17 -13.70 -2.05
C GLN A 249 13.75 -14.25 -1.86
N LEU A 250 12.86 -14.06 -2.84
CA LEU A 250 11.49 -14.58 -2.77
C LEU A 250 11.44 -16.11 -2.77
N VAL A 251 12.36 -16.77 -3.50
CA VAL A 251 12.50 -18.24 -3.44
C VAL A 251 13.05 -18.68 -2.07
N ALA A 252 14.09 -18.02 -1.57
CA ALA A 252 14.68 -18.35 -0.27
C ALA A 252 13.67 -18.21 0.88
N GLU A 253 12.75 -17.25 0.78
CA GLU A 253 11.66 -17.05 1.75
C GLU A 253 10.43 -17.94 1.49
N GLY A 254 10.50 -18.85 0.50
CA GLY A 254 9.41 -19.79 0.19
C GLY A 254 8.15 -19.11 -0.39
N PHE A 255 8.27 -17.91 -0.92
CA PHE A 255 7.16 -17.21 -1.60
C PHE A 255 7.01 -17.64 -3.06
N LEU A 256 8.13 -17.91 -3.74
CA LEU A 256 8.18 -18.50 -5.07
C LEU A 256 8.81 -19.90 -5.00
N ASP A 257 8.33 -20.81 -5.82
CA ASP A 257 8.97 -22.11 -6.05
C ASP A 257 10.07 -21.99 -7.11
N ALA A 258 9.85 -21.16 -8.16
CA ALA A 258 10.79 -20.97 -9.25
C ALA A 258 10.59 -19.63 -9.95
N TRP A 259 11.63 -19.20 -10.67
CA TRP A 259 11.57 -18.09 -11.60
C TRP A 259 12.57 -18.28 -12.75
N THR A 260 12.28 -17.67 -13.90
CA THR A 260 13.19 -17.56 -15.04
C THR A 260 13.07 -16.21 -15.71
N ILE A 261 14.13 -15.76 -16.38
CA ILE A 261 14.10 -14.64 -17.32
C ILE A 261 14.56 -15.23 -18.65
N ASP A 262 13.68 -15.26 -19.64
CA ASP A 262 13.95 -15.85 -20.94
C ASP A 262 14.76 -14.95 -21.87
N GLY A 263 15.05 -15.45 -23.09
CA GLY A 263 15.81 -14.72 -24.10
C GLY A 263 15.10 -13.47 -24.65
N ALA A 264 13.77 -13.36 -24.49
CA ALA A 264 12.96 -12.19 -24.84
C ALA A 264 12.82 -11.19 -23.69
N ASP A 265 13.59 -11.39 -22.60
CA ASP A 265 13.59 -10.55 -21.40
C ASP A 265 12.25 -10.56 -20.65
N ILE A 266 11.53 -11.70 -20.72
CA ILE A 266 10.27 -11.93 -20.02
C ILE A 266 10.56 -12.71 -18.73
N VAL A 267 9.98 -12.21 -17.63
CA VAL A 267 10.08 -12.82 -16.29
C VAL A 267 8.89 -13.75 -16.09
N HIS A 268 9.18 -15.01 -15.85
CA HIS A 268 8.22 -16.04 -15.46
C HIS A 268 8.43 -16.38 -14.00
N VAL A 269 7.36 -16.50 -13.22
CA VAL A 269 7.42 -16.89 -11.81
C VAL A 269 6.37 -17.94 -11.50
N THR A 270 6.70 -18.86 -10.61
CA THR A 270 5.78 -19.85 -10.05
C THR A 270 5.62 -19.56 -8.56
N ARG A 271 4.40 -19.21 -8.15
CA ARG A 271 4.09 -18.99 -6.74
C ARG A 271 4.05 -20.29 -5.98
N SER A 272 4.66 -20.29 -4.79
CA SER A 272 4.60 -21.44 -3.89
C SER A 272 3.17 -21.70 -3.39
N THR A 273 2.75 -22.95 -3.45
CA THR A 273 1.47 -23.39 -2.87
C THR A 273 1.58 -23.65 -1.37
N ARG A 274 2.80 -23.79 -0.84
CA ARG A 274 3.06 -24.07 0.59
C ARG A 274 2.55 -22.96 1.51
N GLY A 275 2.53 -21.70 1.05
CA GLY A 275 1.93 -20.56 1.77
C GLY A 275 0.42 -20.48 1.67
N LYS A 276 -0.23 -21.20 0.74
CA LYS A 276 -1.69 -21.22 0.56
C LYS A 276 -2.42 -22.09 1.60
N ALA A 277 -1.74 -23.03 2.25
CA ALA A 277 -2.33 -23.93 3.24
C ALA A 277 -2.87 -23.23 4.50
N ALA A 278 -2.60 -21.95 4.65
CA ALA A 278 -3.23 -21.08 5.62
C ALA A 278 -4.17 -20.06 4.94
N LYS A 279 -5.07 -20.50 4.06
CA LYS A 279 -6.31 -19.76 3.80
C LYS A 279 -7.07 -19.78 5.13
N VAL A 280 -6.76 -18.79 5.95
CA VAL A 280 -7.48 -18.57 7.20
C VAL A 280 -8.89 -18.21 6.79
N LEU A 281 -9.82 -19.09 7.13
CA LEU A 281 -11.25 -18.83 7.10
C LEU A 281 -11.53 -17.49 7.78
N PRO A 282 -12.49 -16.69 7.29
CA PRO A 282 -12.90 -15.50 8.00
C PRO A 282 -13.30 -15.93 9.41
N ALA A 283 -12.81 -15.22 10.40
CA ALA A 283 -13.30 -15.36 11.75
C ALA A 283 -14.80 -15.08 11.72
N GLY A 284 -15.60 -16.10 12.05
CA GLY A 284 -17.05 -16.02 12.14
C GLY A 284 -17.50 -15.03 13.21
#